data_e0232490eee226a5b44e6651584bff1e
#
_entry.id   e0232490eee226a5b44e6651584bff1e
#
_cell.length_a   1.000
_cell.length_b   1.000
_cell.length_c   1.000
_cell.angle_alpha   90.00
_cell.angle_beta   90.00
_cell.angle_gamma   90.00
#
_symmetry.space_group_name_H-M   'P 1'
#
loop_
_entity.id
_entity.type
_entity.pdbx_description
1 polymer ?
#
loop_
_entity_poly.entity_id
_entity_poly.type
_entity_poly.pdbx_seq_one_letter_code
_entity_poly.pdbx_strand_id
1 'polypeptide(L)'
;MTPMKTRTILASLLAAAVCGAAETSTPASSAEAEKPVVEQEDSFLDRYIDLSTELAFYSAYVWRGQILFDRPVWQPAQNVFLKFGENAEYGAIKMRFWANFAIDGNKPPHRFGGMSIVDERVGYVKTFFDCLDFDVGAIFYQFPNRHSRGMRETDEAIAGVKWRNPYVTPSFYVWWDLDENGHNADNALFFDFDFTHNFALTDDLSLNVGSGFGVANGSYMDHYTRGGVDGVAFNYFHSDVGIWYKILDNVKVGASLTYFYNLSRQVRHSFYDMHEHYNAGILRGGVHLAVTW
;
A
#
# COMPACT_ATOMS: atom_id res chain seq x y z
N MET A 1 17.95 -34.02 -29.85
CA MET A 1 16.49 -33.82 -29.87
C MET A 1 16.05 -33.33 -28.49
N THR A 2 15.75 -32.09 -28.38
CA THR A 2 15.66 -31.31 -27.13
C THR A 2 14.23 -31.35 -26.58
N PRO A 3 14.02 -31.58 -25.28
CA PRO A 3 12.67 -31.57 -24.68
C PRO A 3 12.29 -30.15 -24.19
N MET A 4 12.25 -29.16 -25.08
CA MET A 4 11.99 -27.77 -24.68
C MET A 4 10.53 -27.29 -24.88
N LYS A 5 9.70 -28.05 -25.59
CA LYS A 5 8.33 -27.64 -25.90
C LYS A 5 7.29 -28.03 -24.83
N THR A 6 7.57 -29.00 -23.99
CA THR A 6 6.59 -29.49 -23.00
C THR A 6 6.50 -28.61 -21.74
N ARG A 7 7.56 -27.87 -21.40
CA ARG A 7 7.57 -26.99 -20.21
C ARG A 7 6.79 -25.70 -20.41
N THR A 8 6.78 -25.16 -21.63
CA THR A 8 6.06 -23.91 -21.94
C THR A 8 4.54 -24.11 -21.96
N ILE A 9 4.08 -25.28 -22.44
CA ILE A 9 2.64 -25.59 -22.48
C ILE A 9 2.10 -25.84 -21.06
N LEU A 10 2.90 -26.45 -20.18
CA LEU A 10 2.49 -26.71 -18.80
C LEU A 10 2.40 -25.39 -17.98
N ALA A 11 3.32 -24.46 -18.21
CA ALA A 11 3.30 -23.14 -17.57
C ALA A 11 2.08 -22.30 -18.01
N SER A 12 1.71 -22.37 -19.29
CA SER A 12 0.54 -21.66 -19.82
C SER A 12 -0.78 -22.26 -19.32
N LEU A 13 -0.86 -23.56 -19.16
CA LEU A 13 -2.03 -24.24 -18.60
C LEU A 13 -2.18 -23.99 -17.10
N LEU A 14 -1.06 -23.91 -16.36
CA LEU A 14 -1.08 -23.58 -14.94
C LEU A 14 -1.52 -22.13 -14.70
N ALA A 15 -1.05 -21.19 -15.54
CA ALA A 15 -1.44 -19.78 -15.48
C ALA A 15 -2.94 -19.58 -15.72
N ALA A 16 -3.52 -20.28 -16.71
CA ALA A 16 -4.95 -20.21 -16.98
C ALA A 16 -5.80 -20.79 -15.85
N ALA A 17 -5.30 -21.84 -15.16
CA ALA A 17 -5.97 -22.43 -14.00
C ALA A 17 -5.91 -21.55 -12.75
N VAL A 18 -4.82 -20.77 -12.61
CA VAL A 18 -4.58 -19.91 -11.45
C VAL A 18 -5.37 -18.59 -11.54
N CYS A 19 -5.53 -18.03 -12.73
CA CYS A 19 -6.21 -16.73 -12.92
C CYS A 19 -7.73 -16.85 -13.07
N GLY A 20 -8.31 -18.04 -13.19
CA GLY A 20 -9.73 -18.29 -13.33
C GLY A 20 -10.38 -17.39 -14.40
N ALA A 21 -10.69 -17.90 -15.59
CA ALA A 21 -11.29 -17.12 -16.65
C ALA A 21 -12.59 -16.45 -16.16
N ALA A 22 -12.57 -15.15 -15.93
CA ALA A 22 -13.77 -14.36 -15.71
C ALA A 22 -14.44 -14.15 -17.08
N GLU A 23 -15.30 -15.05 -17.50
CA GLU A 23 -16.23 -14.79 -18.60
C GLU A 23 -17.28 -13.79 -18.09
N THR A 24 -17.10 -12.52 -18.44
CA THR A 24 -18.14 -11.51 -18.28
C THR A 24 -19.22 -11.75 -19.33
N SER A 25 -20.38 -12.25 -18.89
CA SER A 25 -21.59 -12.29 -19.70
C SER A 25 -22.05 -10.86 -19.98
N THR A 26 -21.90 -10.43 -21.22
CA THR A 26 -22.42 -9.16 -21.73
C THR A 26 -23.95 -9.25 -21.86
N PRO A 27 -24.75 -8.38 -21.24
CA PRO A 27 -26.16 -8.31 -21.53
C PRO A 27 -26.38 -7.69 -22.94
N ALA A 28 -27.30 -8.25 -23.67
CA ALA A 28 -27.64 -7.81 -24.99
C ALA A 28 -28.12 -6.36 -25.05
N SER A 29 -27.42 -5.55 -25.83
CA SER A 29 -27.71 -4.14 -26.10
C SER A 29 -28.96 -4.00 -26.95
N SER A 30 -29.92 -3.20 -26.47
CA SER A 30 -30.98 -2.62 -27.31
C SER A 30 -30.37 -1.50 -28.17
N ALA A 31 -30.57 -1.56 -29.49
CA ALA A 31 -30.05 -0.61 -30.43
C ALA A 31 -30.69 0.77 -30.23
N GLU A 32 -29.93 1.72 -29.72
CA GLU A 32 -30.21 3.13 -29.75
C GLU A 32 -29.24 3.81 -30.75
N ALA A 33 -29.79 4.75 -31.55
CA ALA A 33 -29.10 5.33 -32.69
C ALA A 33 -27.75 5.96 -32.32
N GLU A 34 -26.69 5.49 -32.99
CA GLU A 34 -25.31 5.97 -32.85
C GLU A 34 -25.22 7.45 -33.23
N LYS A 35 -24.92 8.28 -32.19
CA LYS A 35 -24.29 9.58 -32.42
C LYS A 35 -22.86 9.32 -32.86
N PRO A 36 -22.31 10.10 -33.84
CA PRO A 36 -20.92 9.91 -34.22
C PRO A 36 -20.03 10.08 -32.98
N VAL A 37 -19.40 9.00 -32.55
CA VAL A 37 -18.35 9.00 -31.55
C VAL A 37 -17.17 9.71 -32.20
N VAL A 38 -16.90 10.95 -31.82
CA VAL A 38 -15.61 11.58 -32.08
C VAL A 38 -14.63 10.78 -31.24
N GLU A 39 -13.88 9.89 -31.86
CA GLU A 39 -12.73 9.24 -31.23
C GLU A 39 -11.78 10.38 -30.80
N GLN A 40 -11.82 10.69 -29.53
CA GLN A 40 -10.85 11.57 -28.92
C GLN A 40 -9.54 10.76 -28.90
N GLU A 41 -8.61 11.09 -29.79
CA GLU A 41 -7.28 10.48 -29.80
C GLU A 41 -6.71 10.67 -28.38
N ASP A 42 -6.44 9.55 -27.68
CA ASP A 42 -5.77 9.57 -26.39
C ASP A 42 -4.48 10.38 -26.50
N SER A 43 -4.31 11.35 -25.65
CA SER A 43 -3.10 12.16 -25.67
C SER A 43 -1.88 11.26 -25.41
N PHE A 44 -0.71 11.66 -25.89
CA PHE A 44 0.54 10.93 -25.58
C PHE A 44 0.69 10.73 -24.06
N LEU A 45 0.30 11.72 -23.27
CA LEU A 45 0.37 11.65 -21.80
C LEU A 45 -0.53 10.56 -21.24
N ASP A 46 -1.78 10.48 -21.67
CA ASP A 46 -2.74 9.48 -21.19
C ASP A 46 -2.30 8.05 -21.51
N ARG A 47 -1.59 7.89 -22.64
CA ARG A 47 -1.07 6.59 -23.06
C ARG A 47 0.08 6.08 -22.23
N TYR A 48 0.99 6.97 -21.78
CA TYR A 48 2.25 6.58 -21.15
C TYR A 48 2.41 7.01 -19.70
N ILE A 49 1.51 7.86 -19.19
CA ILE A 49 1.61 8.40 -17.82
C ILE A 49 0.26 8.25 -17.13
N ASP A 50 0.22 7.58 -15.98
CA ASP A 50 -0.90 7.62 -15.08
C ASP A 50 -0.53 8.44 -13.85
N LEU A 51 -1.40 9.37 -13.48
CA LEU A 51 -1.27 10.19 -12.30
C LEU A 51 -2.45 9.92 -11.37
N SER A 52 -2.17 9.84 -10.07
CA SER A 52 -3.24 9.86 -9.08
C SER A 52 -2.83 10.61 -7.82
N THR A 53 -3.76 11.36 -7.27
CA THR A 53 -3.61 12.08 -6.01
C THR A 53 -4.61 11.51 -5.01
N GLU A 54 -4.16 11.24 -3.81
CA GLU A 54 -5.02 10.88 -2.68
C GLU A 54 -4.80 11.88 -1.55
N LEU A 55 -5.89 12.37 -0.98
CA LEU A 55 -5.91 13.17 0.24
C LEU A 55 -6.66 12.37 1.30
N ALA A 56 -5.96 11.96 2.35
CA ALA A 56 -6.54 11.19 3.43
C ALA A 56 -6.45 11.96 4.76
N PHE A 57 -7.52 11.91 5.54
CA PHE A 57 -7.57 12.40 6.92
C PHE A 57 -7.86 11.22 7.82
N TYR A 58 -6.99 10.98 8.79
CA TYR A 58 -7.14 9.88 9.74
C TYR A 58 -7.21 10.38 11.16
N SER A 59 -7.87 9.60 12.02
CA SER A 59 -7.93 9.88 13.46
C SER A 59 -6.58 9.71 14.18
N ALA A 60 -5.66 8.94 13.60
CA ALA A 60 -4.31 8.70 14.11
C ALA A 60 -3.37 8.28 12.99
N TYR A 61 -2.06 8.43 13.18
CA TYR A 61 -1.05 7.82 12.32
C TYR A 61 -0.54 6.51 12.95
N VAL A 62 -0.84 5.42 12.26
CA VAL A 62 -0.39 4.07 12.62
C VAL A 62 0.53 3.54 11.53
N TRP A 63 1.72 3.10 11.90
CA TRP A 63 2.70 2.51 11.01
C TRP A 63 3.12 1.14 11.53
N ARG A 64 2.89 0.10 10.73
CA ARG A 64 3.23 -1.29 11.06
C ARG A 64 2.76 -1.71 12.48
N GLY A 65 1.53 -1.33 12.83
CA GLY A 65 0.93 -1.62 14.14
C GLY A 65 1.36 -0.72 15.28
N GLN A 66 2.23 0.27 15.03
CA GLN A 66 2.65 1.27 16.01
C GLN A 66 1.87 2.56 15.83
N ILE A 67 1.39 3.15 16.93
CA ILE A 67 0.86 4.52 16.91
C ILE A 67 2.04 5.48 16.94
N LEU A 68 2.37 6.05 15.80
CA LEU A 68 3.38 7.10 15.72
C LEU A 68 2.83 8.47 16.12
N PHE A 69 1.50 8.66 15.94
CA PHE A 69 0.80 9.86 16.37
C PHE A 69 -0.67 9.52 16.67
N ASP A 70 -1.13 9.80 17.90
CA ASP A 70 -2.43 9.41 18.44
C ASP A 70 -3.55 10.46 18.23
N ARG A 71 -3.34 11.41 17.33
CA ARG A 71 -4.27 12.50 17.02
C ARG A 71 -4.52 12.61 15.52
N PRO A 72 -5.52 13.42 15.11
CA PRO A 72 -5.83 13.57 13.71
C PRO A 72 -4.65 14.03 12.85
N VAL A 73 -4.51 13.40 11.70
CA VAL A 73 -3.45 13.67 10.72
C VAL A 73 -4.05 13.82 9.33
N TRP A 74 -3.33 14.57 8.49
CA TRP A 74 -3.57 14.67 7.07
C TRP A 74 -2.41 14.00 6.32
N GLN A 75 -2.75 13.12 5.38
CA GLN A 75 -1.80 12.31 4.64
C GLN A 75 -2.05 12.43 3.12
N PRO A 76 -1.47 13.44 2.46
CA PRO A 76 -1.50 13.52 1.00
C PRO A 76 -0.55 12.49 0.39
N ALA A 77 -0.96 11.92 -0.75
CA ALA A 77 -0.15 11.06 -1.58
C ALA A 77 -0.30 11.43 -3.06
N GLN A 78 0.81 11.38 -3.79
CA GLN A 78 0.86 11.50 -5.24
C GLN A 78 1.52 10.25 -5.81
N ASN A 79 0.86 9.60 -6.78
CA ASN A 79 1.46 8.50 -7.51
C ASN A 79 1.62 8.88 -8.98
N VAL A 80 2.74 8.46 -9.55
CA VAL A 80 3.07 8.62 -10.97
C VAL A 80 3.50 7.27 -11.49
N PHE A 81 2.91 6.83 -12.59
CA PHE A 81 3.34 5.64 -13.32
C PHE A 81 3.79 6.05 -14.71
N LEU A 82 5.04 5.76 -15.03
CA LEU A 82 5.59 5.90 -16.37
C LEU A 82 5.55 4.53 -17.05
N LYS A 83 4.59 4.34 -17.95
CA LYS A 83 4.31 3.06 -18.61
C LYS A 83 5.28 2.79 -19.76
N PHE A 84 5.77 1.58 -19.86
CA PHE A 84 6.58 1.09 -20.99
C PHE A 84 5.75 0.20 -21.88
N GLY A 85 5.57 0.62 -23.13
CA GLY A 85 4.67 0.01 -24.07
C GLY A 85 3.20 0.42 -23.86
N GLU A 86 2.34 0.06 -24.78
CA GLU A 86 0.91 0.28 -24.66
C GLU A 86 0.37 -0.51 -23.44
N ASN A 87 -0.45 0.15 -22.62
CA ASN A 87 -1.02 -0.45 -21.41
C ASN A 87 0.00 -1.04 -20.43
N ALA A 88 1.22 -0.49 -20.37
CA ALA A 88 2.32 -0.99 -19.55
C ALA A 88 2.74 -2.45 -19.88
N GLU A 89 2.69 -2.83 -21.17
CA GLU A 89 3.07 -4.18 -21.64
C GLU A 89 4.44 -4.62 -21.09
N TYR A 90 5.39 -3.69 -21.03
CA TYR A 90 6.74 -3.94 -20.49
C TYR A 90 6.88 -3.49 -19.03
N GLY A 91 5.76 -3.22 -18.33
CA GLY A 91 5.75 -2.70 -16.97
C GLY A 91 5.78 -1.18 -16.90
N ALA A 92 5.96 -0.64 -15.69
CA ALA A 92 6.01 0.79 -15.45
C ALA A 92 6.98 1.13 -14.32
N ILE A 93 7.61 2.31 -14.41
CA ILE A 93 8.23 2.96 -13.24
C ILE A 93 7.11 3.55 -12.41
N LYS A 94 7.08 3.19 -11.14
CA LYS A 94 6.18 3.74 -10.13
C LYS A 94 6.96 4.68 -9.24
N MET A 95 6.48 5.92 -9.13
CA MET A 95 6.94 6.87 -8.13
C MET A 95 5.79 7.23 -7.21
N ARG A 96 6.05 7.35 -5.92
CA ARG A 96 5.08 7.80 -4.93
C ARG A 96 5.74 8.80 -4.00
N PHE A 97 5.03 9.91 -3.78
CA PHE A 97 5.32 10.89 -2.74
C PHE A 97 4.19 10.85 -1.73
N TRP A 98 4.53 10.69 -0.48
CA TRP A 98 3.56 10.68 0.60
C TRP A 98 4.11 11.46 1.77
N ALA A 99 3.23 12.13 2.50
CA ALA A 99 3.63 12.87 3.70
C ALA A 99 2.58 12.74 4.80
N ASN A 100 3.03 12.90 6.06
CA ASN A 100 2.16 12.97 7.21
C ASN A 100 2.26 14.33 7.90
N PHE A 101 1.11 14.98 8.07
CA PHE A 101 0.98 16.26 8.75
C PHE A 101 0.09 16.13 9.98
N ALA A 102 0.54 16.66 11.11
CA ALA A 102 -0.30 16.77 12.30
C ALA A 102 -1.38 17.85 12.09
N ILE A 103 -2.64 17.51 12.34
CA ILE A 103 -3.75 18.49 12.31
C ILE A 103 -3.89 19.17 13.67
N ASP A 104 -3.59 18.46 14.75
CA ASP A 104 -3.66 18.95 16.10
C ASP A 104 -2.32 18.71 16.83
N GLY A 105 -1.82 19.70 17.54
CA GLY A 105 -0.61 19.60 18.33
C GLY A 105 -0.02 20.97 18.67
N ASN A 106 0.44 21.11 19.91
CA ASN A 106 0.99 22.37 20.42
C ASN A 106 2.51 22.33 20.62
N LYS A 107 3.15 21.15 20.41
CA LYS A 107 4.58 20.96 20.68
C LYS A 107 5.28 20.26 19.51
N PRO A 108 6.52 20.61 19.21
CA PRO A 108 7.34 19.85 18.28
C PRO A 108 7.50 18.37 18.74
N PRO A 109 7.57 17.40 17.81
CA PRO A 109 7.47 17.53 16.34
C PRO A 109 6.04 17.69 15.81
N HIS A 110 5.03 17.67 16.68
CA HIS A 110 3.60 17.57 16.36
C HIS A 110 2.88 18.91 16.52
N ARG A 111 3.44 19.99 15.96
CA ARG A 111 2.70 21.26 15.85
C ARG A 111 1.66 21.15 14.74
N PHE A 112 0.56 21.87 14.89
CA PHE A 112 -0.43 22.02 13.84
C PHE A 112 0.25 22.34 12.48
N GLY A 113 -0.06 21.56 11.44
CA GLY A 113 0.57 21.66 10.12
C GLY A 113 2.03 21.18 10.08
N GLY A 114 2.58 20.66 11.18
CA GLY A 114 3.93 20.11 11.20
C GLY A 114 4.02 18.82 10.40
N MET A 115 4.89 18.81 9.39
CA MET A 115 5.22 17.62 8.60
C MET A 115 6.13 16.72 9.42
N SER A 116 5.66 15.52 9.78
CA SER A 116 6.41 14.62 10.65
C SER A 116 7.26 13.61 9.89
N ILE A 117 6.78 13.21 8.70
CA ILE A 117 7.46 12.24 7.84
C ILE A 117 7.12 12.53 6.37
N VAL A 118 8.06 12.27 5.50
CA VAL A 118 7.91 12.22 4.04
C VAL A 118 8.46 10.90 3.56
N ASP A 119 7.70 10.19 2.75
CA ASP A 119 8.09 8.95 2.10
C ASP A 119 8.17 9.19 0.60
N GLU A 120 9.34 8.92 0.04
CA GLU A 120 9.57 8.95 -1.40
C GLU A 120 9.85 7.53 -1.87
N ARG A 121 9.03 7.02 -2.75
CA ARG A 121 9.20 5.68 -3.30
C ARG A 121 9.46 5.74 -4.79
N VAL A 122 10.42 4.94 -5.25
CA VAL A 122 10.64 4.64 -6.66
C VAL A 122 10.73 3.12 -6.84
N GLY A 123 10.11 2.61 -7.89
CA GLY A 123 10.13 1.17 -8.15
C GLY A 123 9.72 0.84 -9.57
N TYR A 124 9.76 -0.43 -9.88
CA TYR A 124 9.30 -0.98 -11.13
C TYR A 124 8.20 -1.99 -10.83
N VAL A 125 7.08 -1.87 -11.56
CA VAL A 125 5.94 -2.77 -11.45
C VAL A 125 5.67 -3.42 -12.79
N LYS A 126 5.34 -4.72 -12.77
CA LYS A 126 4.93 -5.44 -13.96
C LYS A 126 3.88 -6.48 -13.62
N THR A 127 2.82 -6.52 -14.44
CA THR A 127 1.81 -7.58 -14.39
C THR A 127 2.22 -8.72 -15.32
N PHE A 128 2.14 -9.94 -14.80
CA PHE A 128 2.29 -11.18 -15.57
C PHE A 128 0.96 -11.92 -15.57
N PHE A 129 0.66 -12.57 -16.70
CA PHE A 129 -0.56 -13.39 -16.86
C PHE A 129 -1.85 -12.64 -16.50
N ASP A 130 -1.88 -11.31 -16.67
CA ASP A 130 -2.99 -10.40 -16.37
C ASP A 130 -3.50 -10.40 -14.93
N CYS A 131 -2.87 -11.17 -14.05
CA CYS A 131 -3.32 -11.34 -12.67
C CYS A 131 -2.22 -11.27 -11.61
N LEU A 132 -0.95 -11.37 -11.98
CA LEU A 132 0.15 -11.43 -11.02
C LEU A 132 1.02 -10.19 -11.14
N ASP A 133 0.87 -9.26 -10.20
CA ASP A 133 1.66 -8.03 -10.15
C ASP A 133 2.93 -8.27 -9.34
N PHE A 134 4.07 -7.96 -9.93
CA PHE A 134 5.37 -7.88 -9.25
C PHE A 134 5.74 -6.42 -9.08
N ASP A 135 6.26 -6.09 -7.90
CA ASP A 135 6.65 -4.73 -7.50
C ASP A 135 8.01 -4.80 -6.80
N VAL A 136 9.01 -4.12 -7.33
CA VAL A 136 10.34 -4.01 -6.72
C VAL A 136 10.77 -2.56 -6.71
N GLY A 137 11.44 -2.12 -5.65
CA GLY A 137 11.87 -0.72 -5.57
C GLY A 137 12.55 -0.36 -4.26
N ALA A 138 12.63 0.93 -4.01
CA ALA A 138 13.12 1.50 -2.77
C ALA A 138 12.18 2.58 -2.26
N ILE A 139 12.19 2.80 -0.96
CA ILE A 139 11.50 3.89 -0.30
C ILE A 139 12.49 4.62 0.62
N PHE A 140 12.42 5.94 0.61
CA PHE A 140 13.27 6.85 1.36
C PHE A 140 12.39 7.56 2.39
N TYR A 141 12.70 7.37 3.67
CA TYR A 141 11.96 7.99 4.78
C TYR A 141 12.71 9.21 5.30
N GLN A 142 12.08 10.36 5.23
CA GLN A 142 12.62 11.61 5.73
C GLN A 142 11.77 12.11 6.91
N PHE A 143 12.44 12.62 7.95
CA PHE A 143 11.80 13.16 9.16
C PHE A 143 12.11 14.64 9.33
N PRO A 144 11.41 15.56 8.63
CA PRO A 144 11.79 16.99 8.56
C PRO A 144 11.80 17.73 9.90
N ASN A 145 10.99 17.31 10.87
CA ASN A 145 10.86 17.94 12.18
C ASN A 145 11.58 17.19 13.31
N ARG A 146 12.79 16.82 13.08
CA ARG A 146 13.67 15.95 13.87
C ARG A 146 14.11 16.51 15.23
N HIS A 147 13.19 16.97 16.07
CA HIS A 147 13.56 17.48 17.38
C HIS A 147 13.41 16.49 18.54
N SER A 148 13.05 15.26 18.30
CA SER A 148 12.92 14.27 19.37
C SER A 148 13.37 12.88 18.98
N ARG A 149 14.43 12.45 19.65
CA ARG A 149 14.70 11.07 20.02
C ARG A 149 14.83 10.05 18.89
N GLY A 150 15.91 10.14 18.13
CA GLY A 150 16.46 8.93 17.53
C GLY A 150 15.81 8.41 16.23
N MET A 151 14.75 9.02 15.73
CA MET A 151 14.30 8.72 14.36
C MET A 151 15.34 9.28 13.39
N ARG A 152 15.98 8.41 12.65
CA ARG A 152 16.91 8.74 11.57
C ARG A 152 16.21 8.56 10.26
N GLU A 153 16.67 9.27 9.25
CA GLU A 153 16.35 8.94 7.88
C GLU A 153 16.77 7.51 7.65
N THR A 154 15.92 6.74 6.98
CA THR A 154 16.20 5.35 6.66
C THR A 154 15.66 5.04 5.26
N ASP A 155 16.26 4.07 4.62
CA ASP A 155 15.90 3.64 3.29
C ASP A 155 15.59 2.14 3.33
N GLU A 156 14.53 1.72 2.64
CA GLU A 156 14.17 0.32 2.55
C GLU A 156 14.12 -0.13 1.08
N ALA A 157 14.69 -1.28 0.78
CA ALA A 157 14.38 -2.01 -0.44
C ALA A 157 13.04 -2.74 -0.28
N ILE A 158 12.28 -2.81 -1.35
CA ILE A 158 10.94 -3.40 -1.35
C ILE A 158 10.87 -4.43 -2.47
N ALA A 159 10.34 -5.60 -2.16
CA ALA A 159 9.92 -6.57 -3.16
C ALA A 159 8.55 -7.13 -2.79
N GLY A 160 7.66 -7.23 -3.76
CA GLY A 160 6.31 -7.71 -3.49
C GLY A 160 5.65 -8.40 -4.67
N VAL A 161 4.65 -9.17 -4.34
CA VAL A 161 3.77 -9.85 -5.30
C VAL A 161 2.32 -9.69 -4.86
N LYS A 162 1.44 -9.45 -5.83
CA LYS A 162 -0.01 -9.35 -5.61
C LYS A 162 -0.71 -10.20 -6.65
N TRP A 163 -1.56 -11.10 -6.20
CA TRP A 163 -2.34 -11.94 -7.08
C TRP A 163 -3.78 -11.45 -7.15
N ARG A 164 -4.15 -10.88 -8.30
CA ARG A 164 -5.52 -10.43 -8.58
C ARG A 164 -6.38 -11.60 -9.01
N ASN A 165 -7.41 -11.90 -8.25
CA ASN A 165 -8.43 -12.88 -8.64
C ASN A 165 -9.81 -12.40 -8.17
N PRO A 166 -10.92 -12.97 -8.70
CA PRO A 166 -12.27 -12.45 -8.45
C PRO A 166 -12.77 -12.64 -7.01
N TYR A 167 -12.12 -13.48 -6.20
CA TYR A 167 -12.60 -13.80 -4.87
C TYR A 167 -11.88 -13.03 -3.78
N VAL A 168 -10.56 -13.00 -3.85
CA VAL A 168 -9.70 -12.32 -2.88
C VAL A 168 -8.37 -11.99 -3.56
N THR A 169 -7.80 -10.86 -3.23
CA THR A 169 -6.51 -10.42 -3.75
C THR A 169 -5.47 -10.54 -2.65
N PRO A 170 -4.76 -11.68 -2.52
CA PRO A 170 -3.64 -11.77 -1.61
C PRO A 170 -2.44 -10.98 -2.13
N SER A 171 -1.70 -10.39 -1.21
CA SER A 171 -0.40 -9.78 -1.50
C SER A 171 0.61 -10.14 -0.43
N PHE A 172 1.87 -10.15 -0.82
CA PHE A 172 3.01 -10.37 0.04
C PHE A 172 4.10 -9.39 -0.31
N TYR A 173 4.63 -8.68 0.69
CA TYR A 173 5.71 -7.73 0.55
C TYR A 173 6.82 -8.02 1.55
N VAL A 174 8.06 -7.80 1.12
CA VAL A 174 9.26 -7.81 1.95
C VAL A 174 9.85 -6.42 1.90
N TRP A 175 10.19 -5.91 3.06
CA TRP A 175 10.83 -4.62 3.29
C TRP A 175 12.16 -4.89 3.97
N TRP A 176 13.24 -4.48 3.37
CA TRP A 176 14.59 -4.64 3.86
C TRP A 176 15.21 -3.28 4.09
N ASP A 177 15.52 -2.98 5.35
CA ASP A 177 16.20 -1.76 5.74
C ASP A 177 17.64 -1.78 5.20
N LEU A 178 18.03 -0.69 4.53
CA LEU A 178 19.33 -0.51 3.88
C LEU A 178 20.26 0.40 4.70
N ASP A 179 19.82 0.95 5.83
CA ASP A 179 20.63 1.87 6.62
C ASP A 179 21.76 1.14 7.35
N GLU A 180 22.99 1.28 6.83
CA GLU A 180 24.22 0.73 7.38
C GLU A 180 24.80 1.59 8.52
N ASN A 181 24.19 2.72 8.87
CA ASN A 181 24.78 3.72 9.78
C ASN A 181 24.72 3.35 11.27
N GLY A 182 25.18 2.18 11.63
CA GLY A 182 25.81 1.90 12.90
C GLY A 182 24.93 1.60 14.10
N HIS A 183 23.67 1.23 13.94
CA HIS A 183 22.83 0.75 15.02
C HIS A 183 22.00 -0.48 14.61
N ASN A 184 22.64 -1.64 14.50
CA ASN A 184 22.01 -2.98 14.41
C ASN A 184 20.85 -3.17 13.43
N ALA A 185 20.66 -2.24 12.47
CA ALA A 185 19.68 -2.40 11.40
C ALA A 185 20.13 -3.40 10.31
N ASP A 186 21.39 -3.89 10.42
CA ASP A 186 21.93 -4.89 9.52
C ASP A 186 20.96 -6.06 9.39
N ASN A 187 20.39 -6.23 8.18
CA ASN A 187 19.40 -7.25 7.87
C ASN A 187 18.04 -7.12 8.59
N ALA A 188 17.61 -5.91 8.92
CA ALA A 188 16.25 -5.68 9.41
C ALA A 188 15.24 -5.97 8.30
N LEU A 189 14.39 -6.97 8.52
CA LEU A 189 13.38 -7.42 7.57
C LEU A 189 11.98 -7.32 8.19
N PHE A 190 11.08 -6.78 7.40
CA PHE A 190 9.66 -6.78 7.67
C PHE A 190 8.89 -7.46 6.54
N PHE A 191 7.94 -8.30 6.88
CA PHE A 191 7.11 -9.05 5.95
C PHE A 191 5.66 -8.65 6.18
N ASP A 192 4.96 -8.34 5.09
CA ASP A 192 3.57 -7.92 5.11
C ASP A 192 2.71 -8.84 4.25
N PHE A 193 1.63 -9.34 4.82
CA PHE A 193 0.69 -10.25 4.16
C PHE A 193 -0.70 -9.64 4.22
N ASP A 194 -1.31 -9.39 3.07
CA ASP A 194 -2.63 -8.82 2.96
C ASP A 194 -3.56 -9.67 2.11
N PHE A 195 -4.83 -9.62 2.46
CA PHE A 195 -5.93 -10.23 1.72
C PHE A 195 -7.00 -9.16 1.57
N THR A 196 -7.28 -8.74 0.35
CA THR A 196 -8.25 -7.68 0.08
C THR A 196 -9.33 -8.14 -0.90
N HIS A 197 -10.51 -7.56 -0.80
CA HIS A 197 -11.57 -7.73 -1.79
C HIS A 197 -12.35 -6.44 -1.95
N ASN A 198 -12.75 -6.17 -3.21
CA ASN A 198 -13.59 -5.02 -3.55
C ASN A 198 -14.93 -5.50 -4.08
N PHE A 199 -15.99 -5.19 -3.36
CA PHE A 199 -17.37 -5.44 -3.78
C PHE A 199 -17.91 -4.22 -4.51
N ALA A 200 -18.21 -4.33 -5.80
CA ALA A 200 -18.99 -3.34 -6.51
C ALA A 200 -20.45 -3.48 -6.07
N LEU A 201 -20.95 -2.53 -5.28
CA LEU A 201 -22.34 -2.52 -4.80
C LEU A 201 -23.28 -1.92 -5.84
N THR A 202 -22.81 -0.87 -6.53
CA THR A 202 -23.42 -0.25 -7.71
C THR A 202 -22.31 0.21 -8.66
N ASP A 203 -22.65 0.83 -9.78
CA ASP A 203 -21.68 1.41 -10.72
C ASP A 203 -20.82 2.52 -10.08
N ASP A 204 -21.33 3.18 -9.05
CA ASP A 204 -20.65 4.29 -8.39
C ASP A 204 -20.24 3.98 -6.94
N LEU A 205 -20.76 2.92 -6.33
CA LEU A 205 -20.53 2.59 -4.93
C LEU A 205 -19.79 1.28 -4.80
N SER A 206 -18.69 1.27 -4.05
CA SER A 206 -17.95 0.05 -3.73
C SER A 206 -17.64 -0.08 -2.24
N LEU A 207 -17.50 -1.31 -1.79
CA LEU A 207 -17.10 -1.69 -0.44
C LEU A 207 -15.79 -2.47 -0.52
N ASN A 208 -14.74 -1.92 0.07
CA ASN A 208 -13.45 -2.60 0.20
C ASN A 208 -13.40 -3.26 1.58
N VAL A 209 -12.98 -4.51 1.63
CA VAL A 209 -12.67 -5.22 2.86
C VAL A 209 -11.25 -5.76 2.78
N GLY A 210 -10.54 -5.71 3.88
CA GLY A 210 -9.18 -6.20 3.96
C GLY A 210 -8.87 -6.81 5.31
N SER A 211 -7.83 -7.63 5.32
CA SER A 211 -7.23 -8.17 6.53
C SER A 211 -5.82 -8.59 6.22
N GLY A 212 -4.91 -8.43 7.18
CA GLY A 212 -3.53 -8.80 6.98
C GLY A 212 -2.77 -8.90 8.29
N PHE A 213 -1.50 -9.24 8.18
CA PHE A 213 -0.60 -9.30 9.33
C PHE A 213 0.83 -9.00 8.92
N GLY A 214 1.57 -8.38 9.84
CA GLY A 214 2.98 -8.09 9.69
C GLY A 214 3.85 -9.01 10.56
N VAL A 215 4.99 -9.43 10.01
CA VAL A 215 6.00 -10.23 10.70
C VAL A 215 7.35 -9.54 10.56
N ALA A 216 8.08 -9.41 11.66
CA ALA A 216 9.40 -8.79 11.69
C ALA A 216 10.46 -9.78 12.17
N ASN A 217 11.69 -9.67 11.67
CA ASN A 217 12.81 -10.39 12.25
C ASN A 217 13.39 -9.66 13.47
N GLY A 218 14.31 -10.32 14.21
CA GLY A 218 14.91 -9.77 15.42
C GLY A 218 15.64 -8.45 15.17
N SER A 219 16.40 -8.33 14.09
CA SER A 219 17.11 -7.10 13.73
C SER A 219 16.16 -5.92 13.53
N TYR A 220 15.02 -6.14 12.86
CA TYR A 220 13.98 -5.13 12.73
C TYR A 220 13.42 -4.72 14.09
N MET A 221 13.11 -5.70 14.96
CA MET A 221 12.56 -5.42 16.28
C MET A 221 13.54 -4.67 17.16
N ASP A 222 14.82 -5.00 17.12
CA ASP A 222 15.87 -4.29 17.88
C ASP A 222 16.05 -2.85 17.40
N HIS A 223 15.90 -2.61 16.10
CA HIS A 223 16.05 -1.28 15.51
C HIS A 223 14.83 -0.38 15.76
N TYR A 224 13.63 -0.89 15.48
CA TYR A 224 12.38 -0.12 15.52
C TYR A 224 11.63 -0.21 16.85
N THR A 225 12.14 -0.96 17.81
CA THR A 225 11.61 -1.06 19.17
C THR A 225 12.74 -0.92 20.19
N ARG A 226 12.44 -0.64 21.45
CA ARG A 226 13.46 -0.46 22.48
C ARG A 226 13.97 -1.78 23.06
N GLY A 227 14.29 -2.72 22.22
CA GLY A 227 14.87 -4.00 22.65
C GLY A 227 13.88 -4.94 23.33
N GLY A 228 14.25 -6.19 23.44
CA GLY A 228 13.48 -7.18 24.19
C GLY A 228 12.61 -8.10 23.38
N VAL A 229 12.71 -8.09 22.05
CA VAL A 229 12.07 -9.09 21.19
C VAL A 229 13.15 -9.86 20.44
N ASP A 230 13.50 -11.02 20.97
CA ASP A 230 14.45 -11.92 20.31
C ASP A 230 13.77 -12.71 19.19
N GLY A 231 14.41 -12.78 18.03
CA GLY A 231 13.98 -13.60 16.91
C GLY A 231 12.83 -13.02 16.10
N VAL A 232 12.09 -13.89 15.41
CA VAL A 232 10.96 -13.50 14.55
C VAL A 232 9.71 -13.25 15.38
N ALA A 233 9.05 -12.09 15.17
CA ALA A 233 7.86 -11.71 15.89
C ALA A 233 6.69 -11.39 14.94
N PHE A 234 5.50 -11.89 15.27
CA PHE A 234 4.25 -11.37 14.71
C PHE A 234 4.02 -9.96 15.27
N ASN A 235 4.15 -8.98 14.40
CA ASN A 235 4.11 -7.58 14.81
C ASN A 235 2.67 -7.14 15.05
N TYR A 236 1.82 -7.26 14.03
CA TYR A 236 0.42 -6.87 14.11
C TYR A 236 -0.46 -7.74 13.21
N PHE A 237 -1.74 -7.71 13.52
CA PHE A 237 -2.84 -8.09 12.65
C PHE A 237 -3.67 -6.84 12.37
N HIS A 238 -4.26 -6.72 11.19
CA HIS A 238 -5.24 -5.68 10.91
C HIS A 238 -6.46 -6.23 10.17
N SER A 239 -7.56 -5.52 10.32
CA SER A 239 -8.75 -5.66 9.49
C SER A 239 -9.25 -4.28 9.13
N ASP A 240 -9.65 -4.10 7.89
CA ASP A 240 -10.12 -2.84 7.37
C ASP A 240 -11.42 -3.00 6.58
N VAL A 241 -12.22 -1.97 6.63
CA VAL A 241 -13.40 -1.80 5.81
C VAL A 241 -13.42 -0.37 5.29
N GLY A 242 -13.72 -0.20 4.01
CA GLY A 242 -13.83 1.11 3.37
C GLY A 242 -14.99 1.14 2.41
N ILE A 243 -15.71 2.26 2.39
CA ILE A 243 -16.75 2.54 1.42
C ILE A 243 -16.29 3.68 0.52
N TRP A 244 -16.48 3.54 -0.78
CA TRP A 244 -16.08 4.52 -1.78
C TRP A 244 -17.22 4.85 -2.71
N TYR A 245 -17.37 6.14 -3.00
CA TYR A 245 -18.36 6.65 -3.92
C TYR A 245 -17.68 7.42 -5.05
N LYS A 246 -17.99 7.08 -6.29
CA LYS A 246 -17.51 7.74 -7.49
C LYS A 246 -18.40 8.96 -7.76
N ILE A 247 -17.85 10.16 -7.61
CA ILE A 247 -18.54 11.43 -7.88
C ILE A 247 -18.46 11.78 -9.37
N LEU A 248 -17.28 11.56 -9.95
CA LEU A 248 -16.96 11.70 -11.37
C LEU A 248 -16.13 10.48 -11.79
N ASP A 249 -15.95 10.25 -13.07
CA ASP A 249 -15.17 9.12 -13.56
C ASP A 249 -13.74 9.09 -13.00
N ASN A 250 -13.18 10.26 -12.75
CA ASN A 250 -11.84 10.44 -12.21
C ASN A 250 -11.80 10.91 -10.75
N VAL A 251 -12.92 11.06 -10.05
CA VAL A 251 -12.99 11.56 -8.66
C VAL A 251 -13.79 10.62 -7.78
N LYS A 252 -13.17 10.15 -6.70
CA LYS A 252 -13.82 9.30 -5.69
C LYS A 252 -13.64 9.90 -4.30
N VAL A 253 -14.66 9.73 -3.48
CA VAL A 253 -14.59 10.01 -2.03
C VAL A 253 -14.83 8.72 -1.28
N GLY A 254 -14.26 8.61 -0.08
CA GLY A 254 -14.42 7.41 0.71
C GLY A 254 -14.31 7.66 2.20
N ALA A 255 -14.71 6.65 2.95
CA ALA A 255 -14.46 6.56 4.38
C ALA A 255 -13.95 5.16 4.72
N SER A 256 -13.07 5.06 5.68
CA SER A 256 -12.50 3.77 6.11
C SER A 256 -12.44 3.64 7.62
N LEU A 257 -12.44 2.39 8.06
CA LEU A 257 -12.20 2.01 9.43
C LEU A 257 -11.21 0.85 9.43
N THR A 258 -10.10 0.99 10.16
CA THR A 258 -9.08 -0.04 10.30
C THR A 258 -8.89 -0.37 11.77
N TYR A 259 -8.93 -1.64 12.11
CA TYR A 259 -8.57 -2.13 13.43
C TYR A 259 -7.23 -2.83 13.36
N PHE A 260 -6.27 -2.39 14.17
CA PHE A 260 -4.97 -3.03 14.34
C PHE A 260 -4.93 -3.72 15.70
N TYR A 261 -4.29 -4.87 15.74
CA TYR A 261 -4.05 -5.61 16.98
C TYR A 261 -2.63 -6.16 17.02
N ASN A 262 -1.86 -5.76 18.02
CA ASN A 262 -0.50 -6.22 18.22
C ASN A 262 -0.51 -7.62 18.84
N LEU A 263 -0.16 -8.63 18.05
CA LEU A 263 -0.31 -10.04 18.42
C LEU A 263 0.66 -10.47 19.54
N SER A 264 1.93 -10.10 19.44
CA SER A 264 2.94 -10.49 20.40
C SER A 264 2.89 -9.63 21.67
N ARG A 265 2.93 -10.25 22.84
CA ARG A 265 3.06 -9.55 24.12
C ARG A 265 4.36 -8.77 24.22
N GLN A 266 5.47 -9.32 23.72
CA GLN A 266 6.78 -8.68 23.69
C GLN A 266 6.74 -7.41 22.83
N VAL A 267 6.18 -7.51 21.62
CA VAL A 267 5.97 -6.35 20.73
C VAL A 267 5.13 -5.27 21.43
N ARG A 268 4.06 -5.67 22.11
CA ARG A 268 3.22 -4.74 22.87
C ARG A 268 4.01 -3.98 23.95
N HIS A 269 4.79 -4.68 24.74
CA HIS A 269 5.62 -4.03 25.79
C HIS A 269 6.64 -3.10 25.17
N SER A 270 7.29 -3.49 24.11
CA SER A 270 8.28 -2.66 23.41
C SER A 270 7.68 -1.37 22.86
N PHE A 271 6.47 -1.43 22.27
CA PHE A 271 5.77 -0.23 21.81
C PHE A 271 5.29 0.67 22.96
N TYR A 272 4.89 0.10 24.09
CA TYR A 272 4.55 0.87 25.29
C TYR A 272 5.73 1.71 25.79
N ASP A 273 6.92 1.11 25.87
CA ASP A 273 8.13 1.78 26.35
C ASP A 273 8.57 2.93 25.41
N MET A 274 8.16 2.88 24.13
CA MET A 274 8.45 3.93 23.17
C MET A 274 7.47 5.11 23.21
N HIS A 275 6.19 4.85 23.39
CA HIS A 275 5.12 5.81 23.09
C HIS A 275 4.28 6.23 24.31
N GLU A 276 4.55 5.73 25.52
CA GLU A 276 3.81 6.03 26.77
C GLU A 276 2.30 5.68 26.72
N HIS A 277 1.80 5.22 25.56
CA HIS A 277 0.40 4.85 25.33
C HIS A 277 0.33 3.43 24.81
N TYR A 278 -0.14 2.54 25.66
CA TYR A 278 -0.32 1.15 25.29
C TYR A 278 -1.78 0.83 25.01
N ASN A 279 -2.05 0.48 23.78
CA ASN A 279 -3.29 -0.19 23.41
C ASN A 279 -2.97 -1.43 22.59
N ALA A 280 -3.39 -2.62 23.06
CA ALA A 280 -3.24 -3.84 22.30
C ALA A 280 -4.03 -3.77 20.98
N GLY A 281 -5.13 -3.05 20.98
CA GLY A 281 -5.97 -2.78 19.82
C GLY A 281 -6.09 -1.29 19.54
N ILE A 282 -5.99 -0.93 18.26
CA ILE A 282 -6.05 0.45 17.75
C ILE A 282 -7.14 0.51 16.71
N LEU A 283 -8.11 1.39 16.91
CA LEU A 283 -9.14 1.68 15.91
C LEU A 283 -8.81 3.02 15.24
N ARG A 284 -8.62 3.00 13.92
CA ARG A 284 -8.33 4.17 13.10
C ARG A 284 -9.45 4.40 12.10
N GLY A 285 -10.10 5.56 12.17
CA GLY A 285 -11.04 6.02 11.16
C GLY A 285 -10.38 6.97 10.15
N GLY A 286 -10.86 6.99 8.91
CA GLY A 286 -10.36 7.87 7.87
C GLY A 286 -11.43 8.32 6.90
N VAL A 287 -11.20 9.49 6.26
CA VAL A 287 -11.95 9.98 5.11
C VAL A 287 -10.99 10.32 3.99
N HIS A 288 -11.41 10.10 2.74
CA HIS A 288 -10.53 10.10 1.59
C HIS A 288 -11.13 10.86 0.42
N LEU A 289 -10.27 11.52 -0.35
CA LEU A 289 -10.54 12.02 -1.69
C LEU A 289 -9.45 11.47 -2.60
N ALA A 290 -9.84 10.80 -3.67
CA ALA A 290 -8.92 10.30 -4.69
C ALA A 290 -9.28 10.90 -6.05
N VAL A 291 -8.26 11.34 -6.79
CA VAL A 291 -8.35 11.89 -8.15
C VAL A 291 -7.37 11.16 -9.04
N THR A 292 -7.82 10.69 -10.20
CA THR A 292 -6.98 10.11 -11.25
C THR A 292 -7.00 11.00 -12.49
N TRP A 293 -5.89 11.09 -13.18
CA TRP A 293 -5.70 11.97 -14.35
C TRP A 293 -5.27 11.15 -15.56
#